data_7886bf7a6c1f173da66d30e1dfd03b02
#
_entry.id   7886bf7a6c1f173da66d30e1dfd03b02
#
_cell.length_a   1.000
_cell.length_b   1.000
_cell.length_c   1.000
_cell.angle_alpha   90.00
_cell.angle_beta   90.00
_cell.angle_gamma   90.00
#
_symmetry.space_group_name_H-M   'P 1'
#
loop_
_entity.id
_entity.type
_entity.pdbx_description
1 polymer ?
#
loop_
_entity_poly.entity_id
_entity_poly.type
_entity_poly.pdbx_seq_one_letter_code
_entity_poly.pdbx_strand_id
1 'polypeptide(L)'
;MRILLLMRGVPGSGKSTFIKEQGLEPYTLSADALRLLYASPMLNNAGRWCISLHFDKQMWPFLLQTLEERMKRGCFTVVDATNIRGRDMTAYKKLANEYKYRVYVVDFTDITIEEAKKRNLLREEYKQVPENVIERMYAQLADNKVPSGITVIKPQELAQIWYKPRDLSAYKKVIHIGDIHGCYKPLKEYLEAINPQNYYIFLGDYIDRGSENAEVLQLLLQLAALDNVTLLEGNHEVNLRDYGLPDGIASKEFRMQTAPELAQAGLSRKAVYNFYRKLSQCFCYTYQGKKVLVSHGGLARMPENLSLVATAELIYGTGVYEDALDVDMSFAKHAAANEYQVHGHRNYEGVPAEVNEHCFNLDGAVEMGGQLRALELSEDGFVTKMIASSKLL
;
A
#
# COMPACT_ATOMS: atom_id res chain seq x y z
N MET A 1 -1.49 -0.15 -2.38
CA MET A 1 -0.97 -1.54 -2.29
C MET A 1 0.54 -1.52 -2.11
N ARG A 2 1.05 -2.30 -1.15
CA ARG A 2 2.47 -2.28 -0.79
C ARG A 2 3.23 -3.33 -1.62
N ILE A 3 3.99 -2.87 -2.62
CA ILE A 3 4.75 -3.72 -3.54
C ILE A 3 6.22 -3.32 -3.52
N LEU A 4 7.09 -4.33 -3.42
CA LEU A 4 8.54 -4.23 -3.59
C LEU A 4 8.95 -5.08 -4.79
N LEU A 5 9.61 -4.47 -5.77
CA LEU A 5 10.24 -5.17 -6.90
C LEU A 5 11.74 -5.28 -6.68
N LEU A 6 12.27 -6.47 -6.80
CA LEU A 6 13.70 -6.74 -6.79
C LEU A 6 14.13 -7.13 -8.20
N MET A 7 14.98 -6.35 -8.84
CA MET A 7 15.55 -6.73 -10.13
C MET A 7 16.60 -7.82 -9.93
N ARG A 8 16.54 -8.93 -10.68
CA ARG A 8 17.50 -10.05 -10.57
C ARG A 8 18.16 -10.36 -11.89
N GLY A 9 19.50 -10.32 -11.93
CA GLY A 9 20.29 -10.66 -13.12
C GLY A 9 21.68 -10.01 -13.10
N VAL A 10 22.59 -10.53 -13.93
CA VAL A 10 23.95 -10.03 -14.07
C VAL A 10 24.00 -8.62 -14.67
N PRO A 11 25.13 -7.89 -14.58
CA PRO A 11 25.35 -6.67 -15.37
C PRO A 11 25.14 -6.94 -16.86
N GLY A 12 24.50 -6.01 -17.57
CA GLY A 12 24.14 -6.19 -18.99
C GLY A 12 22.87 -7.00 -19.26
N SER A 13 22.15 -7.51 -18.24
CA SER A 13 20.93 -8.29 -18.44
C SER A 13 19.69 -7.47 -18.84
N GLY A 14 19.76 -6.14 -18.86
CA GLY A 14 18.63 -5.29 -19.29
C GLY A 14 17.80 -4.68 -18.17
N LYS A 15 18.11 -4.92 -16.89
CA LYS A 15 17.35 -4.42 -15.73
C LYS A 15 17.07 -2.92 -15.76
N SER A 16 18.11 -2.11 -15.87
CA SER A 16 17.98 -0.64 -15.84
C SER A 16 17.29 -0.09 -17.09
N THR A 17 17.44 -0.75 -18.25
CA THR A 17 16.69 -0.44 -19.47
C THR A 17 15.19 -0.68 -19.24
N PHE A 18 14.84 -1.83 -18.70
CA PHE A 18 13.47 -2.18 -18.35
C PHE A 18 12.85 -1.16 -17.36
N ILE A 19 13.57 -0.78 -16.30
CA ILE A 19 13.11 0.24 -15.35
C ILE A 19 12.76 1.54 -16.06
N LYS A 20 13.61 1.99 -16.99
CA LYS A 20 13.39 3.19 -17.79
C LYS A 20 12.20 3.06 -18.75
N GLU A 21 12.11 1.96 -19.49
CA GLU A 21 11.01 1.70 -20.42
C GLU A 21 9.64 1.59 -19.73
N GLN A 22 9.62 1.12 -18.47
CA GLN A 22 8.41 1.04 -17.67
C GLN A 22 8.10 2.32 -16.86
N GLY A 23 8.91 3.40 -17.00
CA GLY A 23 8.73 4.64 -16.25
C GLY A 23 8.92 4.48 -14.73
N LEU A 24 9.70 3.49 -14.30
CA LEU A 24 9.87 3.15 -12.88
C LEU A 24 11.07 3.84 -12.21
N GLU A 25 11.80 4.71 -12.92
CA GLU A 25 12.97 5.42 -12.40
C GLU A 25 12.67 6.22 -11.11
N PRO A 26 11.53 6.96 -10.99
CA PRO A 26 11.21 7.72 -9.76
C PRO A 26 10.97 6.83 -8.52
N TYR A 27 10.68 5.55 -8.75
CA TYR A 27 10.39 4.58 -7.70
C TYR A 27 11.61 3.72 -7.34
N THR A 28 12.78 3.96 -7.96
CA THR A 28 13.93 3.05 -7.92
C THR A 28 14.97 3.48 -6.90
N LEU A 29 15.41 2.53 -6.07
CA LEU A 29 16.64 2.58 -5.30
C LEU A 29 17.70 1.77 -6.05
N SER A 30 18.66 2.47 -6.68
CA SER A 30 19.74 1.85 -7.44
C SER A 30 21.01 1.76 -6.58
N ALA A 31 21.56 0.54 -6.46
CA ALA A 31 22.83 0.33 -5.75
C ALA A 31 24.00 1.12 -6.37
N ASP A 32 24.05 1.19 -7.71
CA ASP A 32 25.10 1.93 -8.41
C ASP A 32 24.95 3.46 -8.21
N ALA A 33 23.72 3.98 -8.25
CA ALA A 33 23.46 5.39 -7.94
C ALA A 33 23.84 5.73 -6.51
N LEU A 34 23.54 4.87 -5.54
CA LEU A 34 23.93 5.08 -4.14
C LEU A 34 25.45 5.05 -3.96
N ARG A 35 26.18 4.15 -4.64
CA ARG A 35 27.64 4.16 -4.62
C ARG A 35 28.22 5.49 -5.10
N LEU A 36 27.62 6.08 -6.15
CA LEU A 36 28.04 7.37 -6.70
C LEU A 36 27.74 8.55 -5.76
N LEU A 37 26.86 8.42 -4.79
CA LEU A 37 26.68 9.42 -3.71
C LEU A 37 27.86 9.41 -2.73
N TYR A 38 28.52 8.24 -2.52
CA TYR A 38 29.67 8.11 -1.62
C TYR A 38 30.99 8.49 -2.28
N ALA A 39 31.17 8.22 -3.58
CA ALA A 39 32.38 8.52 -4.29
C ALA A 39 32.12 8.69 -5.79
N SER A 40 32.79 9.67 -6.41
CA SER A 40 32.86 9.82 -7.87
C SER A 40 33.48 8.55 -8.50
N PRO A 41 33.28 8.32 -9.82
CA PRO A 41 34.01 7.28 -10.54
C PRO A 41 35.55 7.45 -10.32
N MET A 42 36.24 6.34 -10.21
CA MET A 42 37.70 6.31 -9.97
C MET A 42 38.41 5.40 -10.97
N LEU A 43 39.67 5.62 -11.19
CA LEU A 43 40.51 4.77 -12.03
C LEU A 43 40.83 3.46 -11.28
N ASN A 44 40.64 2.34 -11.95
CA ASN A 44 41.10 1.04 -11.47
C ASN A 44 42.57 0.77 -11.91
N ASN A 45 43.17 -0.33 -11.49
CA ASN A 45 44.53 -0.73 -11.82
C ASN A 45 44.79 -0.94 -13.33
N ALA A 46 43.74 -1.08 -14.13
CA ALA A 46 43.81 -1.19 -15.59
C ALA A 46 43.63 0.17 -16.31
N GLY A 47 43.63 1.29 -15.56
CA GLY A 47 43.43 2.62 -16.10
C GLY A 47 42.04 2.93 -16.62
N ARG A 48 41.00 2.15 -16.21
CA ARG A 48 39.61 2.37 -16.60
C ARG A 48 38.81 3.01 -15.48
N TRP A 49 37.90 3.90 -15.85
CA TRP A 49 36.94 4.45 -14.91
C TRP A 49 35.97 3.35 -14.41
N CYS A 50 35.70 3.32 -13.13
CA CYS A 50 34.78 2.38 -12.52
C CYS A 50 34.06 2.96 -11.29
N ILE A 51 32.89 2.38 -10.95
CA ILE A 51 32.22 2.66 -9.68
C ILE A 51 32.99 2.00 -8.54
N SER A 52 33.28 2.78 -7.50
CA SER A 52 33.97 2.26 -6.31
C SER A 52 33.05 1.33 -5.49
N LEU A 53 33.58 0.17 -5.11
CA LEU A 53 32.93 -0.76 -4.17
C LEU A 53 33.45 -0.58 -2.72
N HIS A 54 34.34 0.38 -2.49
CA HIS A 54 34.99 0.60 -1.19
C HIS A 54 33.96 0.91 -0.08
N PHE A 55 32.87 1.60 -0.44
CA PHE A 55 31.85 2.03 0.48
C PHE A 55 30.65 1.06 0.60
N ASP A 56 30.73 -0.15 0.07
CA ASP A 56 29.63 -1.13 0.10
C ASP A 56 29.17 -1.46 1.53
N LYS A 57 30.08 -1.44 2.52
CA LYS A 57 29.75 -1.67 3.94
C LYS A 57 28.84 -0.58 4.51
N GLN A 58 28.89 0.64 4.03
CA GLN A 58 28.05 1.77 4.42
C GLN A 58 26.81 1.87 3.53
N MET A 59 26.98 1.65 2.22
CA MET A 59 25.93 1.82 1.22
C MET A 59 24.77 0.83 1.42
N TRP A 60 25.04 -0.44 1.69
CA TRP A 60 23.97 -1.43 1.87
C TRP A 60 23.08 -1.19 3.09
N PRO A 61 23.61 -0.86 4.29
CA PRO A 61 22.77 -0.43 5.41
C PRO A 61 21.95 0.83 5.09
N PHE A 62 22.54 1.81 4.38
CA PHE A 62 21.83 3.02 3.98
C PHE A 62 20.69 2.73 2.99
N LEU A 63 20.91 1.82 2.01
CA LEU A 63 19.84 1.36 1.12
C LEU A 63 18.69 0.72 1.90
N LEU A 64 19.00 -0.15 2.86
CA LEU A 64 17.98 -0.82 3.68
C LEU A 64 17.22 0.18 4.56
N GLN A 65 17.91 1.13 5.16
CA GLN A 65 17.27 2.20 5.94
C GLN A 65 16.35 3.06 5.07
N THR A 66 16.82 3.47 3.89
CA THR A 66 16.01 4.24 2.94
C THR A 66 14.80 3.44 2.46
N LEU A 67 14.97 2.14 2.21
CA LEU A 67 13.88 1.24 1.85
C LEU A 67 12.85 1.15 2.97
N GLU A 68 13.29 1.03 4.22
CA GLU A 68 12.41 1.00 5.39
C GLU A 68 11.58 2.28 5.53
N GLU A 69 12.20 3.46 5.38
CA GLU A 69 11.47 4.75 5.40
C GLU A 69 10.43 4.85 4.27
N ARG A 70 10.74 4.32 3.07
CA ARG A 70 9.78 4.21 1.98
C ARG A 70 8.65 3.22 2.32
N MET A 71 8.96 2.11 2.99
CA MET A 71 7.97 1.12 3.41
C MET A 71 7.04 1.64 4.50
N LYS A 72 7.51 2.45 5.44
CA LYS A 72 6.68 3.14 6.45
C LYS A 72 5.59 4.00 5.78
N ARG A 73 5.93 4.65 4.68
CA ARG A 73 4.99 5.44 3.87
C ARG A 73 4.15 4.59 2.91
N GLY A 74 4.45 3.31 2.78
CA GLY A 74 3.77 2.43 1.84
C GLY A 74 4.09 2.72 0.38
N CYS A 75 5.29 3.25 0.06
CA CYS A 75 5.71 3.58 -1.29
C CYS A 75 5.98 2.32 -2.11
N PHE A 76 5.44 2.25 -3.33
CA PHE A 76 5.94 1.32 -4.34
C PHE A 76 7.45 1.53 -4.52
N THR A 77 8.23 0.46 -4.50
CA THR A 77 9.69 0.59 -4.59
C THR A 77 10.30 -0.51 -5.46
N VAL A 78 11.26 -0.10 -6.28
CA VAL A 78 12.12 -0.98 -7.08
C VAL A 78 13.52 -0.96 -6.47
N VAL A 79 14.15 -2.11 -6.27
CA VAL A 79 15.57 -2.21 -5.92
C VAL A 79 16.34 -2.69 -7.14
N ASP A 80 17.09 -1.76 -7.77
CA ASP A 80 17.98 -2.06 -8.89
C ASP A 80 19.36 -2.48 -8.37
N ALA A 81 19.51 -3.78 -8.20
CA ALA A 81 20.73 -4.46 -7.86
C ALA A 81 20.77 -5.81 -8.57
N THR A 82 21.89 -6.53 -8.49
CA THR A 82 22.01 -7.84 -9.15
C THR A 82 21.17 -8.92 -8.48
N ASN A 83 20.94 -8.83 -7.16
CA ASN A 83 20.12 -9.74 -6.34
C ASN A 83 20.38 -11.23 -6.67
N ILE A 84 21.64 -11.61 -6.78
CA ILE A 84 22.06 -12.95 -7.21
C ILE A 84 21.84 -13.96 -6.10
N ARG A 85 22.25 -13.63 -4.87
CA ARG A 85 22.24 -14.56 -3.75
C ARG A 85 20.94 -14.46 -2.96
N GLY A 86 20.31 -15.60 -2.70
CA GLY A 86 19.07 -15.66 -1.92
C GLY A 86 19.17 -15.00 -0.54
N ARG A 87 20.35 -15.12 0.12
CA ARG A 87 20.59 -14.48 1.43
C ARG A 87 20.45 -12.95 1.39
N ASP A 88 20.84 -12.32 0.26
CA ASP A 88 20.76 -10.86 0.13
C ASP A 88 19.29 -10.42 0.05
N MET A 89 18.42 -11.24 -0.56
CA MET A 89 16.97 -11.00 -0.63
C MET A 89 16.23 -11.25 0.70
N THR A 90 16.82 -11.99 1.64
CA THR A 90 16.21 -12.28 2.94
C THR A 90 16.02 -11.02 3.79
N ALA A 91 16.94 -10.06 3.71
CA ALA A 91 16.81 -8.77 4.42
C ALA A 91 15.60 -7.98 3.92
N TYR A 92 15.39 -7.91 2.61
CA TYR A 92 14.23 -7.26 2.01
C TYR A 92 12.93 -7.93 2.39
N LYS A 93 12.91 -9.28 2.40
CA LYS A 93 11.73 -10.06 2.80
C LYS A 93 11.36 -9.82 4.27
N LYS A 94 12.33 -9.69 5.16
CA LYS A 94 12.08 -9.39 6.58
C LYS A 94 11.34 -8.06 6.73
N LEU A 95 11.87 -6.98 6.14
CA LEU A 95 11.22 -5.66 6.14
C LEU A 95 9.83 -5.72 5.48
N ALA A 96 9.73 -6.38 4.33
CA ALA A 96 8.47 -6.52 3.61
C ALA A 96 7.37 -7.19 4.45
N ASN A 97 7.72 -8.21 5.23
CA ASN A 97 6.77 -8.87 6.13
C ASN A 97 6.28 -7.94 7.24
N GLU A 98 7.16 -7.12 7.80
CA GLU A 98 6.82 -6.16 8.86
C GLU A 98 5.83 -5.11 8.37
N TYR A 99 6.06 -4.57 7.16
CA TYR A 99 5.24 -3.49 6.58
C TYR A 99 4.15 -3.97 5.61
N LYS A 100 3.80 -5.27 5.59
CA LYS A 100 2.75 -5.86 4.74
C LYS A 100 3.03 -5.73 3.23
N TYR A 101 4.29 -5.76 2.81
CA TYR A 101 4.64 -5.71 1.39
C TYR A 101 4.57 -7.09 0.73
N ARG A 102 4.09 -7.11 -0.52
CA ARG A 102 4.31 -8.22 -1.44
C ARG A 102 5.65 -7.99 -2.15
N VAL A 103 6.50 -9.02 -2.13
CA VAL A 103 7.82 -8.96 -2.78
C VAL A 103 7.78 -9.76 -4.08
N TYR A 104 8.17 -9.11 -5.15
CA TYR A 104 8.35 -9.73 -6.46
C TYR A 104 9.80 -9.62 -6.89
N VAL A 105 10.33 -10.68 -7.49
CA VAL A 105 11.58 -10.66 -8.22
C VAL A 105 11.25 -10.60 -9.70
N VAL A 106 11.72 -9.54 -10.38
CA VAL A 106 11.69 -9.48 -11.85
C VAL A 106 12.97 -10.14 -12.36
N ASP A 107 12.82 -11.29 -13.01
CA ASP A 107 13.91 -12.19 -13.33
C ASP A 107 14.43 -11.99 -14.77
N PHE A 108 15.71 -11.58 -14.87
CA PHE A 108 16.45 -11.37 -16.12
C PHE A 108 17.54 -12.43 -16.32
N THR A 109 17.38 -13.62 -15.75
CA THR A 109 18.42 -14.66 -15.80
C THR A 109 18.42 -15.49 -17.08
N ASP A 110 17.42 -15.35 -17.95
CA ASP A 110 17.34 -16.04 -19.25
C ASP A 110 18.33 -15.52 -20.32
N ILE A 111 19.01 -14.39 -20.04
CA ILE A 111 20.02 -13.86 -20.94
C ILE A 111 21.24 -14.77 -20.99
N THR A 112 21.81 -14.97 -22.16
CA THR A 112 23.10 -15.68 -22.28
C THR A 112 24.25 -14.82 -21.75
N ILE A 113 25.31 -15.47 -21.31
CA ILE A 113 26.47 -14.75 -20.78
C ILE A 113 27.16 -13.89 -21.85
N GLU A 114 27.19 -14.38 -23.10
CA GLU A 114 27.75 -13.68 -24.25
C GLU A 114 26.99 -12.37 -24.53
N GLU A 115 25.65 -12.44 -24.53
CA GLU A 115 24.82 -11.27 -24.74
C GLU A 115 24.93 -10.28 -23.57
N ALA A 116 25.02 -10.78 -22.34
CA ALA A 116 25.22 -9.92 -21.18
C ALA A 116 26.57 -9.17 -21.25
N LYS A 117 27.67 -9.84 -21.64
CA LYS A 117 28.99 -9.22 -21.85
C LYS A 117 28.93 -8.20 -22.97
N LYS A 118 28.32 -8.52 -24.13
CA LYS A 118 28.16 -7.61 -25.26
C LYS A 118 27.43 -6.33 -24.84
N ARG A 119 26.30 -6.45 -24.13
CA ARG A 119 25.52 -5.30 -23.64
C ARG A 119 26.27 -4.51 -22.57
N ASN A 120 27.08 -5.17 -21.74
CA ASN A 120 27.88 -4.51 -20.74
C ASN A 120 28.93 -3.55 -21.38
N LEU A 121 29.50 -3.91 -22.55
CA LEU A 121 30.44 -3.05 -23.28
C LEU A 121 29.77 -1.81 -23.89
N LEU A 122 28.44 -1.82 -24.08
CA LEU A 122 27.68 -0.66 -24.57
C LEU A 122 27.35 0.36 -23.46
N ARG A 123 27.62 0.04 -22.19
CA ARG A 123 27.42 0.95 -21.07
C ARG A 123 28.49 2.03 -21.02
N GLU A 124 28.19 3.13 -20.33
CA GLU A 124 29.20 4.13 -19.97
C GLU A 124 30.38 3.45 -19.26
N GLU A 125 31.61 3.86 -19.59
CA GLU A 125 32.82 3.17 -19.14
C GLU A 125 32.81 2.87 -17.64
N TYR A 126 32.47 3.84 -16.80
CA TYR A 126 32.47 3.69 -15.35
C TYR A 126 31.40 2.73 -14.81
N LYS A 127 30.41 2.36 -15.61
CA LYS A 127 29.38 1.36 -15.31
C LYS A 127 29.71 -0.02 -15.86
N GLN A 128 30.78 -0.16 -16.65
CA GLN A 128 31.19 -1.45 -17.18
C GLN A 128 31.80 -2.31 -16.09
N VAL A 129 31.38 -3.57 -16.05
CA VAL A 129 31.88 -4.56 -15.09
C VAL A 129 32.86 -5.50 -15.82
N PRO A 130 34.01 -5.83 -15.21
CA PRO A 130 34.97 -6.77 -15.80
C PRO A 130 34.33 -8.13 -16.15
N GLU A 131 34.70 -8.71 -17.28
CA GLU A 131 34.08 -9.96 -17.80
C GLU A 131 34.16 -11.11 -16.80
N ASN A 132 35.33 -11.32 -16.17
CA ASN A 132 35.51 -12.37 -15.16
C ASN A 132 34.58 -12.20 -13.95
N VAL A 133 34.16 -10.97 -13.64
CA VAL A 133 33.18 -10.70 -12.58
C VAL A 133 31.78 -11.08 -13.05
N ILE A 134 31.41 -10.76 -14.31
CA ILE A 134 30.13 -11.18 -14.92
C ILE A 134 30.04 -12.71 -14.96
N GLU A 135 31.10 -13.40 -15.38
CA GLU A 135 31.17 -14.88 -15.42
C GLU A 135 30.94 -15.50 -14.05
N ARG A 136 31.62 -14.98 -13.02
CA ARG A 136 31.44 -15.42 -11.64
C ARG A 136 30.01 -15.19 -11.15
N MET A 137 29.44 -14.03 -11.46
CA MET A 137 28.04 -13.72 -11.09
C MET A 137 27.05 -14.62 -11.82
N TYR A 138 27.29 -14.89 -13.10
CA TYR A 138 26.46 -15.79 -13.90
C TYR A 138 26.48 -17.21 -13.37
N ALA A 139 27.64 -17.77 -13.04
CA ALA A 139 27.77 -19.06 -12.40
C ALA A 139 27.02 -19.12 -11.06
N GLN A 140 27.11 -18.07 -10.25
CA GLN A 140 26.39 -18.01 -8.97
C GLN A 140 24.87 -18.01 -9.11
N LEU A 141 24.30 -17.53 -10.22
CA LEU A 141 22.85 -17.55 -10.44
C LEU A 141 22.27 -18.96 -10.46
N ALA A 142 23.01 -19.92 -11.06
CA ALA A 142 22.57 -21.33 -11.15
C ALA A 142 22.41 -21.97 -9.76
N ASP A 143 23.30 -21.63 -8.83
CA ASP A 143 23.35 -22.22 -7.49
C ASP A 143 22.45 -21.50 -6.46
N ASN A 144 21.95 -20.32 -6.80
CA ASN A 144 21.22 -19.47 -5.84
C ASN A 144 19.72 -19.36 -6.20
N LYS A 145 18.89 -19.99 -5.38
CA LYS A 145 17.42 -19.90 -5.49
C LYS A 145 16.88 -18.63 -4.83
N VAL A 146 15.78 -18.12 -5.37
CA VAL A 146 14.99 -17.07 -4.72
C VAL A 146 14.36 -17.64 -3.44
N PRO A 147 14.39 -16.92 -2.30
CA PRO A 147 13.77 -17.39 -1.05
C PRO A 147 12.28 -17.67 -1.21
N SER A 148 11.78 -18.69 -0.54
CA SER A 148 10.34 -19.02 -0.50
C SER A 148 9.50 -17.80 -0.08
N GLY A 149 8.27 -17.68 -0.59
CA GLY A 149 7.38 -16.55 -0.29
C GLY A 149 7.74 -15.23 -0.97
N ILE A 150 8.70 -15.24 -1.91
CA ILE A 150 8.93 -14.18 -2.90
C ILE A 150 8.43 -14.71 -4.25
N THR A 151 7.57 -13.97 -4.91
CA THR A 151 7.04 -14.35 -6.22
C THR A 151 8.02 -13.95 -7.31
N VAL A 152 8.39 -14.89 -8.17
CA VAL A 152 9.24 -14.62 -9.34
C VAL A 152 8.35 -14.37 -10.54
N ILE A 153 8.61 -13.29 -11.27
CA ILE A 153 7.93 -12.93 -12.51
C ILE A 153 8.96 -12.64 -13.60
N LYS A 154 8.58 -12.84 -14.86
CA LYS A 154 9.36 -12.36 -16.00
C LYS A 154 9.04 -10.89 -16.29
N PRO A 155 9.92 -10.15 -16.97
CA PRO A 155 9.67 -8.74 -17.33
C PRO A 155 8.32 -8.50 -18.03
N GLN A 156 7.91 -9.42 -18.91
CA GLN A 156 6.65 -9.34 -19.66
C GLN A 156 5.39 -9.52 -18.78
N GLU A 157 5.56 -10.05 -17.58
CA GLU A 157 4.47 -10.33 -16.64
C GLU A 157 4.21 -9.17 -15.66
N LEU A 158 4.99 -8.08 -15.73
CA LEU A 158 4.85 -6.94 -14.83
C LEU A 158 3.41 -6.42 -14.75
N ALA A 159 2.71 -6.35 -15.88
CA ALA A 159 1.33 -5.86 -15.93
C ALA A 159 0.33 -6.74 -15.13
N GLN A 160 0.70 -7.97 -14.79
CA GLN A 160 -0.17 -8.88 -14.03
C GLN A 160 -0.21 -8.53 -12.54
N ILE A 161 0.82 -7.84 -12.02
CA ILE A 161 0.88 -7.46 -10.60
C ILE A 161 0.20 -6.13 -10.28
N TRP A 162 -0.18 -5.35 -11.31
CA TRP A 162 -0.87 -4.09 -11.12
C TRP A 162 -2.28 -4.29 -10.58
N TYR A 163 -2.71 -3.34 -9.78
CA TYR A 163 -4.07 -3.32 -9.26
C TYR A 163 -5.08 -3.25 -10.41
N LYS A 164 -6.10 -4.09 -10.32
CA LYS A 164 -7.23 -4.08 -11.27
C LYS A 164 -8.51 -3.84 -10.49
N PRO A 165 -9.39 -2.94 -10.97
CA PRO A 165 -10.70 -2.77 -10.39
C PRO A 165 -11.49 -4.09 -10.40
N ARG A 166 -12.21 -4.37 -9.31
CA ARG A 166 -13.10 -5.54 -9.22
C ARG A 166 -14.47 -5.18 -9.77
N ASP A 167 -15.05 -6.02 -10.61
CA ASP A 167 -16.45 -5.85 -11.03
C ASP A 167 -17.40 -6.33 -9.93
N LEU A 168 -18.27 -5.44 -9.48
CA LEU A 168 -19.30 -5.70 -8.47
C LEU A 168 -20.72 -5.66 -9.04
N SER A 169 -20.90 -5.62 -10.36
CA SER A 169 -22.22 -5.51 -11.01
C SER A 169 -23.16 -6.70 -10.73
N ALA A 170 -22.62 -7.80 -10.21
CA ALA A 170 -23.44 -8.96 -9.78
C ALA A 170 -24.17 -8.75 -8.45
N TYR A 171 -23.77 -7.74 -7.63
CA TYR A 171 -24.43 -7.43 -6.37
C TYR A 171 -25.59 -6.47 -6.59
N LYS A 172 -26.62 -6.56 -5.75
CA LYS A 172 -27.77 -5.62 -5.79
C LYS A 172 -27.39 -4.22 -5.38
N LYS A 173 -26.52 -4.12 -4.36
CA LYS A 173 -26.00 -2.86 -3.85
C LYS A 173 -24.53 -2.99 -3.47
N VAL A 174 -23.80 -1.89 -3.58
CA VAL A 174 -22.51 -1.69 -2.92
C VAL A 174 -22.70 -0.67 -1.80
N ILE A 175 -22.38 -1.07 -0.58
CA ILE A 175 -22.63 -0.29 0.63
C ILE A 175 -21.27 0.12 1.23
N HIS A 176 -21.07 1.42 1.37
CA HIS A 176 -19.87 2.00 1.98
C HIS A 176 -20.21 2.50 3.37
N ILE A 177 -19.38 2.19 4.35
CA ILE A 177 -19.53 2.60 5.75
C ILE A 177 -18.30 3.43 6.12
N GLY A 178 -18.53 4.65 6.58
CA GLY A 178 -17.51 5.60 6.96
C GLY A 178 -16.88 5.32 8.33
N ASP A 179 -16.24 6.34 8.88
CA ASP A 179 -15.48 6.30 10.12
C ASP A 179 -16.39 5.93 11.30
N ILE A 180 -15.94 4.96 12.12
CA ILE A 180 -16.75 4.35 13.18
C ILE A 180 -16.27 4.80 14.56
N HIS A 181 -14.94 4.89 14.76
CA HIS A 181 -14.31 5.34 15.99
C HIS A 181 -14.96 4.78 17.27
N GLY A 182 -15.06 3.44 17.40
CA GLY A 182 -15.59 2.78 18.58
C GLY A 182 -17.06 3.11 18.88
N CYS A 183 -17.86 3.52 17.89
CA CYS A 183 -19.30 3.76 18.01
C CYS A 183 -20.08 2.57 17.47
N TYR A 184 -20.20 1.52 18.28
CA TYR A 184 -20.83 0.26 17.89
C TYR A 184 -22.34 0.36 17.67
N LYS A 185 -23.06 1.12 18.51
CA LYS A 185 -24.52 1.21 18.45
C LYS A 185 -25.05 1.69 17.11
N PRO A 186 -24.62 2.86 16.56
CA PRO A 186 -25.10 3.30 15.26
C PRO A 186 -24.69 2.34 14.13
N LEU A 187 -23.51 1.69 14.24
CA LEU A 187 -23.10 0.66 13.28
C LEU A 187 -24.04 -0.55 13.30
N LYS A 188 -24.37 -1.05 14.48
CA LYS A 188 -25.27 -2.19 14.64
C LYS A 188 -26.69 -1.87 14.17
N GLU A 189 -27.19 -0.67 14.47
CA GLU A 189 -28.49 -0.20 14.01
C GLU A 189 -28.57 -0.18 12.48
N TYR A 190 -27.52 0.33 11.82
CA TYR A 190 -27.49 0.40 10.36
C TYR A 190 -27.35 -0.97 9.69
N LEU A 191 -26.47 -1.83 10.21
CA LEU A 191 -26.15 -3.10 9.54
C LEU A 191 -27.21 -4.18 9.77
N GLU A 192 -27.97 -4.15 10.90
CA GLU A 192 -28.90 -5.25 11.31
C GLU A 192 -28.33 -6.66 11.05
N ALA A 193 -28.16 -7.02 9.74
CA ALA A 193 -27.52 -8.24 9.27
C ALA A 193 -26.88 -8.04 7.90
N ILE A 194 -25.77 -8.77 7.64
CA ILE A 194 -25.12 -8.78 6.32
C ILE A 194 -25.97 -9.55 5.31
N ASN A 195 -26.41 -8.85 4.26
CA ASN A 195 -27.11 -9.47 3.14
C ASN A 195 -26.11 -9.99 2.10
N PRO A 196 -26.09 -11.29 1.77
CA PRO A 196 -25.13 -11.84 0.79
C PRO A 196 -25.34 -11.32 -0.64
N GLN A 197 -26.47 -10.69 -0.94
CA GLN A 197 -26.72 -10.05 -2.23
C GLN A 197 -26.10 -8.65 -2.37
N ASN A 198 -25.58 -8.08 -1.28
CA ASN A 198 -24.90 -6.78 -1.26
C ASN A 198 -23.42 -6.95 -1.02
N TYR A 199 -22.64 -5.96 -1.45
CA TYR A 199 -21.20 -5.86 -1.15
C TYR A 199 -20.95 -4.73 -0.16
N TYR A 200 -20.12 -4.96 0.85
CA TYR A 200 -19.88 -3.99 1.92
C TYR A 200 -18.41 -3.55 1.92
N ILE A 201 -18.18 -2.25 2.01
CA ILE A 201 -16.85 -1.64 2.08
C ILE A 201 -16.80 -0.72 3.27
N PHE A 202 -15.94 -1.03 4.24
CA PHE A 202 -15.70 -0.20 5.40
C PHE A 202 -14.44 0.63 5.17
N LEU A 203 -14.50 1.93 5.43
CA LEU A 203 -13.48 2.88 4.98
C LEU A 203 -12.27 3.02 5.90
N GLY A 204 -12.28 2.43 7.09
CA GLY A 204 -11.21 2.55 8.10
C GLY A 204 -11.66 3.31 9.33
N ASP A 205 -10.72 3.64 10.21
CA ASP A 205 -10.93 4.33 11.49
C ASP A 205 -12.03 3.68 12.32
N TYR A 206 -11.82 2.39 12.62
CA TYR A 206 -12.77 1.57 13.36
C TYR A 206 -12.75 1.81 14.85
N ILE A 207 -11.59 2.20 15.38
CA ILE A 207 -11.25 2.24 16.79
C ILE A 207 -10.79 3.64 17.22
N ASP A 208 -10.58 3.76 18.53
CA ASP A 208 -10.18 4.97 19.25
C ASP A 208 -11.30 6.01 19.36
N ARG A 209 -11.21 6.93 20.27
CA ARG A 209 -12.13 8.04 20.59
C ARG A 209 -13.47 7.61 21.18
N GLY A 210 -14.18 6.64 20.61
CA GLY A 210 -15.42 6.09 21.15
C GLY A 210 -15.17 5.11 22.29
N SER A 211 -16.25 4.54 22.86
CA SER A 211 -16.21 3.71 24.08
C SER A 211 -16.64 2.26 23.88
N GLU A 212 -16.86 1.83 22.62
CA GLU A 212 -17.30 0.49 22.27
C GLU A 212 -16.32 -0.14 21.26
N ASN A 213 -15.00 0.08 21.46
CA ASN A 213 -13.93 -0.35 20.54
C ASN A 213 -13.85 -1.88 20.41
N ALA A 214 -14.05 -2.58 21.52
CA ALA A 214 -14.00 -4.03 21.54
C ALA A 214 -15.18 -4.66 20.76
N GLU A 215 -16.38 -4.13 20.91
CA GLU A 215 -17.58 -4.57 20.21
C GLU A 215 -17.46 -4.36 18.71
N VAL A 216 -16.96 -3.18 18.29
CA VAL A 216 -16.68 -2.89 16.87
C VAL A 216 -15.69 -3.90 16.31
N LEU A 217 -14.55 -4.10 17.01
CA LEU A 217 -13.52 -5.00 16.51
C LEU A 217 -13.97 -6.47 16.49
N GLN A 218 -14.77 -6.92 17.47
CA GLN A 218 -15.36 -8.26 17.48
C GLN A 218 -16.29 -8.49 16.29
N LEU A 219 -17.15 -7.52 15.95
CA LEU A 219 -17.98 -7.55 14.76
C LEU A 219 -17.12 -7.61 13.49
N LEU A 220 -16.18 -6.72 13.34
CA LEU A 220 -15.33 -6.65 12.14
C LEU A 220 -14.44 -7.90 11.95
N LEU A 221 -14.02 -8.55 13.04
CA LEU A 221 -13.32 -9.84 12.98
C LEU A 221 -14.17 -10.94 12.33
N GLN A 222 -15.48 -10.95 12.61
CA GLN A 222 -16.44 -11.88 12.00
C GLN A 222 -16.65 -11.51 10.52
N LEU A 223 -16.87 -10.23 10.23
CA LEU A 223 -17.09 -9.72 8.88
C LEU A 223 -15.89 -9.92 7.96
N ALA A 224 -14.66 -9.84 8.49
CA ALA A 224 -13.41 -10.06 7.75
C ALA A 224 -13.26 -11.48 7.17
N ALA A 225 -14.15 -12.40 7.46
CA ALA A 225 -14.20 -13.75 6.91
C ALA A 225 -15.14 -13.88 5.71
N LEU A 226 -15.94 -12.85 5.41
CA LEU A 226 -16.95 -12.88 4.35
C LEU A 226 -16.39 -12.39 3.01
N ASP A 227 -16.73 -13.06 1.91
CA ASP A 227 -16.24 -12.73 0.57
C ASP A 227 -16.85 -11.45 -0.03
N ASN A 228 -18.00 -11.02 0.52
CA ASN A 228 -18.72 -9.80 0.12
C ASN A 228 -18.44 -8.61 1.06
N VAL A 229 -17.35 -8.67 1.82
CA VAL A 229 -16.90 -7.58 2.71
C VAL A 229 -15.46 -7.22 2.42
N THR A 230 -15.19 -5.93 2.33
CA THR A 230 -13.84 -5.35 2.29
C THR A 230 -13.68 -4.35 3.43
N LEU A 231 -12.59 -4.50 4.19
CA LEU A 231 -12.23 -3.60 5.28
C LEU A 231 -10.97 -2.83 4.86
N LEU A 232 -11.03 -1.50 4.85
CA LEU A 232 -9.87 -0.65 4.54
C LEU A 232 -9.09 -0.31 5.82
N GLU A 233 -7.86 0.10 5.62
CA GLU A 233 -6.94 0.58 6.66
C GLU A 233 -7.09 2.11 6.75
N GLY A 234 -7.57 2.64 7.89
CA GLY A 234 -7.51 4.04 8.24
C GLY A 234 -6.23 4.36 9.02
N ASN A 235 -6.07 5.62 9.43
CA ASN A 235 -4.86 6.04 10.15
C ASN A 235 -4.83 5.52 11.61
N HIS A 236 -5.97 5.24 12.23
CA HIS A 236 -6.03 4.66 13.57
C HIS A 236 -5.62 3.18 13.61
N GLU A 237 -5.76 2.44 12.52
CA GLU A 237 -5.43 1.02 12.46
C GLU A 237 -3.92 0.73 12.59
N VAL A 238 -3.04 1.74 12.44
CA VAL A 238 -1.63 1.60 12.80
C VAL A 238 -1.44 1.19 14.26
N ASN A 239 -2.34 1.64 15.17
CA ASN A 239 -2.33 1.27 16.57
C ASN A 239 -2.57 -0.23 16.78
N LEU A 240 -3.41 -0.88 15.96
CA LEU A 240 -3.62 -2.33 15.99
C LEU A 240 -2.36 -3.10 15.59
N ARG A 241 -1.61 -2.58 14.60
CA ARG A 241 -0.31 -3.13 14.22
C ARG A 241 0.67 -3.07 15.38
N ASP A 242 0.83 -1.89 15.93
CA ASP A 242 1.83 -1.62 16.97
C ASP A 242 1.49 -2.33 18.29
N TYR A 243 0.21 -2.43 18.62
CA TYR A 243 -0.25 -3.25 19.74
C TYR A 243 0.07 -4.73 19.56
N GLY A 244 -0.01 -5.24 18.34
CA GLY A 244 0.25 -6.64 18.04
C GLY A 244 1.73 -7.03 17.96
N LEU A 245 2.62 -6.06 17.71
CA LEU A 245 4.07 -6.29 17.63
C LEU A 245 4.72 -6.31 19.01
N PRO A 246 5.78 -7.13 19.24
CA PRO A 246 6.49 -7.19 20.53
C PRO A 246 7.06 -5.83 20.96
N ASP A 247 7.67 -5.10 20.02
CA ASP A 247 8.34 -3.83 20.26
C ASP A 247 7.52 -2.63 19.73
N GLY A 248 6.25 -2.86 19.35
CA GLY A 248 5.38 -1.82 18.82
C GLY A 248 4.87 -0.88 19.90
N ILE A 249 4.83 0.41 19.59
CA ILE A 249 4.37 1.47 20.51
C ILE A 249 3.16 2.16 19.89
N ALA A 250 1.96 1.69 20.24
CA ALA A 250 0.71 2.35 19.90
C ALA A 250 0.60 3.74 20.54
N SER A 251 -0.28 4.60 20.03
CA SER A 251 -0.54 5.95 20.53
C SER A 251 -0.89 5.94 22.02
N LYS A 252 -0.71 7.09 22.69
CA LYS A 252 -1.10 7.23 24.12
C LYS A 252 -2.61 7.01 24.28
N GLU A 253 -3.42 7.55 23.39
CA GLU A 253 -4.88 7.40 23.38
C GLU A 253 -5.26 5.91 23.30
N PHE A 254 -4.78 5.19 22.31
CA PHE A 254 -5.03 3.76 22.17
C PHE A 254 -4.62 2.96 23.43
N ARG A 255 -3.44 3.22 23.97
CA ARG A 255 -2.94 2.52 25.16
C ARG A 255 -3.77 2.76 26.42
N MET A 256 -4.34 3.97 26.56
CA MET A 256 -5.09 4.36 27.76
C MET A 256 -6.57 3.99 27.67
N GLN A 257 -7.14 3.90 26.48
CA GLN A 257 -8.57 3.68 26.26
C GLN A 257 -8.83 2.35 25.54
N THR A 258 -8.41 2.22 24.27
CA THR A 258 -8.74 1.08 23.41
C THR A 258 -8.11 -0.23 23.89
N ALA A 259 -6.82 -0.24 24.22
CA ALA A 259 -6.11 -1.47 24.62
C ALA A 259 -6.71 -2.15 25.87
N PRO A 260 -7.11 -1.43 26.94
CA PRO A 260 -7.82 -2.02 28.07
C PRO A 260 -9.17 -2.66 27.69
N GLU A 261 -9.97 -2.01 26.83
CA GLU A 261 -11.23 -2.58 26.32
C GLU A 261 -11.00 -3.89 25.58
N LEU A 262 -10.02 -3.91 24.66
CA LEU A 262 -9.67 -5.12 23.91
C LEU A 262 -9.22 -6.26 24.81
N ALA A 263 -8.40 -5.94 25.83
CA ALA A 263 -7.92 -6.93 26.81
C ALA A 263 -9.07 -7.49 27.67
N GLN A 264 -9.98 -6.64 28.14
CA GLN A 264 -11.15 -7.03 28.93
C GLN A 264 -12.10 -7.91 28.10
N ALA A 265 -12.25 -7.64 26.82
CA ALA A 265 -13.04 -8.45 25.88
C ALA A 265 -12.35 -9.76 25.44
N GLY A 266 -11.14 -10.06 25.95
CA GLY A 266 -10.39 -11.27 25.64
C GLY A 266 -9.76 -11.30 24.23
N LEU A 267 -9.64 -10.14 23.58
CA LEU A 267 -9.02 -10.02 22.26
C LEU A 267 -7.49 -10.06 22.39
N SER A 268 -6.89 -11.18 21.98
CA SER A 268 -5.44 -11.32 22.07
C SER A 268 -4.70 -10.40 21.10
N ARG A 269 -3.50 -9.93 21.48
CA ARG A 269 -2.62 -9.12 20.60
C ARG A 269 -2.40 -9.77 19.24
N LYS A 270 -2.27 -11.11 19.20
CA LYS A 270 -2.12 -11.88 17.96
C LYS A 270 -3.38 -11.80 17.08
N ALA A 271 -4.58 -11.91 17.66
CA ALA A 271 -5.83 -11.79 16.91
C ALA A 271 -6.00 -10.39 16.31
N VAL A 272 -5.69 -9.35 17.09
CA VAL A 272 -5.69 -7.95 16.67
C VAL A 272 -4.70 -7.71 15.53
N TYR A 273 -3.47 -8.21 15.65
CA TYR A 273 -2.47 -8.12 14.58
C TYR A 273 -2.90 -8.85 13.31
N ASN A 274 -3.48 -10.05 13.44
CA ASN A 274 -3.99 -10.81 12.31
C ASN A 274 -5.15 -10.09 11.62
N PHE A 275 -5.99 -9.38 12.35
CA PHE A 275 -7.03 -8.52 11.79
C PHE A 275 -6.41 -7.38 10.98
N TYR A 276 -5.47 -6.62 11.56
CA TYR A 276 -4.75 -5.57 10.85
C TYR A 276 -4.13 -6.09 9.53
N ARG A 277 -3.57 -7.29 9.55
CA ARG A 277 -2.96 -7.92 8.36
C ARG A 277 -3.96 -8.14 7.20
N LYS A 278 -5.25 -8.28 7.49
CA LYS A 278 -6.30 -8.48 6.48
C LYS A 278 -6.79 -7.18 5.82
N LEU A 279 -6.55 -6.02 6.46
CA LEU A 279 -7.02 -4.73 5.95
C LEU A 279 -6.38 -4.40 4.60
N SER A 280 -7.17 -3.85 3.69
CA SER A 280 -6.72 -3.32 2.39
C SER A 280 -6.45 -1.82 2.50
N GLN A 281 -5.55 -1.28 1.66
CA GLN A 281 -5.22 0.15 1.70
C GLN A 281 -6.17 1.01 0.86
N CYS A 282 -6.83 0.40 -0.10
CA CYS A 282 -7.87 0.99 -0.92
C CYS A 282 -8.68 -0.11 -1.58
N PHE A 283 -9.78 0.26 -2.18
CA PHE A 283 -10.57 -0.62 -3.02
C PHE A 283 -11.09 0.16 -4.23
N CYS A 284 -10.79 -0.31 -5.44
CA CYS A 284 -11.34 0.27 -6.66
C CYS A 284 -12.19 -0.78 -7.35
N TYR A 285 -13.39 -0.41 -7.76
CA TYR A 285 -14.33 -1.33 -8.36
C TYR A 285 -15.10 -0.69 -9.52
N THR A 286 -15.72 -1.52 -10.34
CA THR A 286 -16.71 -1.09 -11.32
C THR A 286 -18.10 -1.60 -10.93
N TYR A 287 -19.12 -0.80 -11.18
CA TYR A 287 -20.53 -1.16 -10.95
C TYR A 287 -21.41 -0.46 -11.97
N GLN A 288 -22.10 -1.22 -12.82
CA GLN A 288 -23.00 -0.67 -13.85
C GLN A 288 -22.36 0.49 -14.67
N GLY A 289 -21.11 0.29 -15.13
CA GLY A 289 -20.37 1.28 -15.91
C GLY A 289 -19.69 2.40 -15.09
N LYS A 290 -20.01 2.56 -13.82
CA LYS A 290 -19.31 3.49 -12.91
C LYS A 290 -18.01 2.87 -12.41
N LYS A 291 -16.95 3.66 -12.26
CA LYS A 291 -15.67 3.28 -11.65
C LYS A 291 -15.51 4.08 -10.36
N VAL A 292 -15.43 3.38 -9.24
CA VAL A 292 -15.39 3.99 -7.91
C VAL A 292 -14.09 3.64 -7.21
N LEU A 293 -13.36 4.66 -6.79
CA LEU A 293 -12.21 4.54 -5.91
C LEU A 293 -12.68 4.75 -4.46
N VAL A 294 -12.38 3.78 -3.60
CA VAL A 294 -12.60 3.88 -2.16
C VAL A 294 -11.25 3.88 -1.46
N SER A 295 -10.97 4.94 -0.71
CA SER A 295 -9.78 5.07 0.13
C SER A 295 -10.19 5.72 1.45
N HIS A 296 -9.34 5.66 2.48
CA HIS A 296 -9.67 6.33 3.74
C HIS A 296 -9.56 7.85 3.62
N GLY A 297 -8.48 8.37 2.99
CA GLY A 297 -8.16 9.81 3.03
C GLY A 297 -8.56 10.65 1.82
N GLY A 298 -8.98 10.05 0.70
CA GLY A 298 -9.32 10.77 -0.53
C GLY A 298 -8.11 11.27 -1.35
N LEU A 299 -8.24 11.28 -2.66
CA LEU A 299 -7.20 11.72 -3.61
C LEU A 299 -7.70 12.89 -4.47
N ALA A 300 -6.77 13.72 -4.95
CA ALA A 300 -7.08 14.87 -5.80
C ALA A 300 -7.39 14.52 -7.27
N ARG A 301 -7.21 13.26 -7.68
CA ARG A 301 -7.59 12.71 -9.00
C ARG A 301 -7.59 11.19 -8.98
N MET A 302 -8.26 10.57 -9.95
CA MET A 302 -8.14 9.14 -10.19
C MET A 302 -6.73 8.81 -10.71
N PRO A 303 -5.95 7.94 -10.03
CA PRO A 303 -4.63 7.58 -10.52
C PRO A 303 -4.70 6.62 -11.71
N GLU A 304 -3.79 6.77 -12.68
CA GLU A 304 -3.67 5.85 -13.82
C GLU A 304 -3.26 4.44 -13.38
N ASN A 305 -2.34 4.36 -12.42
CA ASN A 305 -1.92 3.10 -11.82
C ASN A 305 -1.94 3.21 -10.28
N LEU A 306 -3.00 2.67 -9.70
CA LEU A 306 -3.22 2.70 -8.26
C LEU A 306 -2.11 1.99 -7.45
N SER A 307 -1.39 1.03 -8.08
CA SER A 307 -0.28 0.35 -7.42
C SER A 307 0.95 1.23 -7.15
N LEU A 308 1.09 2.35 -7.87
CA LEU A 308 2.20 3.29 -7.72
C LEU A 308 1.93 4.37 -6.67
N VAL A 309 0.68 4.52 -6.22
CA VAL A 309 0.31 5.47 -5.16
C VAL A 309 0.84 4.98 -3.82
N ALA A 310 1.52 5.85 -3.09
CA ALA A 310 1.94 5.54 -1.73
C ALA A 310 0.72 5.30 -0.83
N THR A 311 0.74 4.25 0.00
CA THR A 311 -0.45 3.96 0.81
C THR A 311 -0.70 5.02 1.89
N ALA A 312 0.29 5.81 2.26
CA ALA A 312 0.09 6.99 3.09
C ALA A 312 -0.87 8.01 2.44
N GLU A 313 -0.78 8.22 1.12
CA GLU A 313 -1.71 9.10 0.41
C GLU A 313 -3.14 8.54 0.36
N LEU A 314 -3.28 7.22 0.32
CA LEU A 314 -4.59 6.55 0.37
C LEU A 314 -5.24 6.63 1.77
N ILE A 315 -4.40 6.68 2.82
CA ILE A 315 -4.85 6.67 4.22
C ILE A 315 -5.04 8.11 4.74
N TYR A 316 -4.08 9.00 4.53
CA TYR A 316 -4.15 10.39 5.02
C TYR A 316 -4.73 11.36 3.99
N GLY A 317 -4.85 10.92 2.72
CA GLY A 317 -5.31 11.75 1.61
C GLY A 317 -4.22 12.65 1.02
N THR A 318 -4.55 13.28 -0.09
CA THR A 318 -3.70 14.30 -0.74
C THR A 318 -3.74 15.61 0.05
N GLY A 319 -2.60 16.31 0.16
CA GLY A 319 -2.49 17.59 0.88
C GLY A 319 -2.55 17.45 2.40
N VAL A 320 -2.98 18.49 3.10
CA VAL A 320 -3.19 18.47 4.55
C VAL A 320 -4.66 18.18 4.90
N TYR A 321 -4.95 17.93 6.17
CA TYR A 321 -6.30 17.54 6.62
C TYR A 321 -7.36 18.58 6.26
N GLU A 322 -7.03 19.86 6.35
CA GLU A 322 -7.89 21.00 6.10
C GLU A 322 -8.24 21.20 4.61
N ASP A 323 -7.46 20.60 3.69
CA ASP A 323 -7.66 20.74 2.23
C ASP A 323 -8.82 19.86 1.70
N ALA A 324 -9.67 19.29 2.55
CA ALA A 324 -10.68 18.29 2.16
C ALA A 324 -11.53 18.73 0.94
N LEU A 325 -12.10 19.93 0.99
CA LEU A 325 -12.93 20.45 -0.11
C LEU A 325 -12.13 20.70 -1.39
N ASP A 326 -10.90 21.23 -1.28
CA ASP A 326 -10.03 21.48 -2.43
C ASP A 326 -9.61 20.18 -3.12
N VAL A 327 -9.37 19.13 -2.34
CA VAL A 327 -9.06 17.78 -2.86
C VAL A 327 -10.24 17.22 -3.64
N ASP A 328 -11.45 17.30 -3.10
CA ASP A 328 -12.67 16.81 -3.76
C ASP A 328 -13.04 17.64 -5.01
N MET A 329 -12.87 18.94 -4.96
CA MET A 329 -13.04 19.81 -6.13
C MET A 329 -12.01 19.51 -7.21
N SER A 330 -10.76 19.25 -6.83
CA SER A 330 -9.72 18.81 -7.75
C SER A 330 -10.03 17.45 -8.36
N PHE A 331 -10.51 16.48 -7.56
CA PHE A 331 -10.92 15.18 -8.09
C PHE A 331 -12.02 15.32 -9.13
N ALA A 332 -13.09 16.04 -8.83
CA ALA A 332 -14.21 16.25 -9.75
C ALA A 332 -13.77 16.94 -11.07
N LYS A 333 -12.85 17.90 -10.99
CA LYS A 333 -12.29 18.57 -12.16
C LYS A 333 -11.54 17.63 -13.11
N HIS A 334 -10.89 16.59 -12.57
CA HIS A 334 -10.05 15.65 -13.34
C HIS A 334 -10.74 14.31 -13.62
N ALA A 335 -11.88 14.03 -13.00
CA ALA A 335 -12.61 12.79 -13.16
C ALA A 335 -13.26 12.67 -14.53
N ALA A 336 -13.26 11.49 -15.12
CA ALA A 336 -14.15 11.16 -16.21
C ALA A 336 -15.61 11.08 -15.70
N ALA A 337 -16.59 11.23 -16.59
CA ALA A 337 -18.02 11.26 -16.22
C ALA A 337 -18.51 10.02 -15.42
N ASN A 338 -17.79 8.90 -15.52
CA ASN A 338 -18.12 7.67 -14.81
C ASN A 338 -17.15 7.35 -13.66
N GLU A 339 -16.27 8.27 -13.29
CA GLU A 339 -15.31 8.09 -12.20
C GLU A 339 -15.77 8.81 -10.94
N TYR A 340 -15.71 8.11 -9.81
CA TYR A 340 -16.17 8.57 -8.50
C TYR A 340 -15.12 8.23 -7.43
N GLN A 341 -15.12 9.02 -6.32
CA GLN A 341 -14.41 8.61 -5.12
C GLN A 341 -15.31 8.62 -3.89
N VAL A 342 -15.03 7.70 -2.97
CA VAL A 342 -15.65 7.61 -1.65
C VAL A 342 -14.52 7.53 -0.62
N HIS A 343 -14.54 8.42 0.36
CA HIS A 343 -13.52 8.48 1.41
C HIS A 343 -14.11 8.88 2.76
N GLY A 344 -13.33 8.82 3.82
CA GLY A 344 -13.60 9.28 5.17
C GLY A 344 -12.56 10.29 5.65
N HIS A 345 -12.09 10.13 6.89
CA HIS A 345 -10.93 10.79 7.50
C HIS A 345 -11.05 12.31 7.69
N ARG A 346 -11.73 13.04 6.82
CA ARG A 346 -11.65 14.49 6.71
C ARG A 346 -13.02 15.14 6.95
N ASN A 347 -13.30 15.48 8.19
CA ASN A 347 -14.52 16.23 8.53
C ASN A 347 -14.21 17.61 9.12
N TYR A 348 -13.28 18.33 8.49
CA TYR A 348 -12.97 19.69 8.88
C TYR A 348 -14.19 20.61 8.57
N GLU A 349 -14.62 21.40 9.56
CA GLU A 349 -15.75 22.33 9.45
C GLU A 349 -17.09 21.72 8.96
N GLY A 350 -17.30 20.42 9.17
CA GLY A 350 -18.58 19.78 8.84
C GLY A 350 -18.82 19.56 7.35
N VAL A 351 -17.82 19.10 6.62
CA VAL A 351 -17.92 18.72 5.19
C VAL A 351 -19.15 17.87 4.93
N PRO A 352 -19.99 18.15 3.89
CA PRO A 352 -21.17 17.35 3.59
C PRO A 352 -20.81 15.92 3.13
N ALA A 353 -21.73 14.97 3.30
CA ALA A 353 -21.52 13.59 2.85
C ALA A 353 -21.42 13.48 1.32
N GLU A 354 -22.25 14.19 0.59
CA GLU A 354 -22.14 14.40 -0.86
C GLU A 354 -21.47 15.74 -1.09
N VAL A 355 -20.17 15.73 -1.40
CA VAL A 355 -19.37 16.95 -1.57
C VAL A 355 -19.63 17.58 -2.94
N ASN A 356 -19.70 16.72 -3.97
CA ASN A 356 -20.04 17.08 -5.34
C ASN A 356 -20.51 15.83 -6.10
N GLU A 357 -20.81 15.95 -7.38
CA GLU A 357 -21.33 14.86 -8.21
C GLU A 357 -20.40 13.65 -8.34
N HIS A 358 -19.09 13.78 -8.03
CA HIS A 358 -18.07 12.72 -8.12
C HIS A 358 -17.51 12.26 -6.78
N CYS A 359 -17.74 13.01 -5.68
CA CYS A 359 -17.04 12.82 -4.42
C CYS A 359 -17.99 12.71 -3.23
N PHE A 360 -17.75 11.67 -2.41
CA PHE A 360 -18.52 11.41 -1.19
C PHE A 360 -17.55 11.28 0.00
N ASN A 361 -17.82 12.06 1.06
CA ASN A 361 -17.07 12.04 2.31
C ASN A 361 -17.94 11.40 3.41
N LEU A 362 -17.52 10.26 3.91
CA LEU A 362 -18.27 9.49 4.91
C LEU A 362 -17.74 9.62 6.35
N ASP A 363 -16.82 10.54 6.61
CA ASP A 363 -16.50 10.93 7.99
C ASP A 363 -17.59 11.86 8.51
N GLY A 364 -18.39 11.37 9.43
CA GLY A 364 -19.50 12.09 10.05
C GLY A 364 -19.22 12.54 11.48
N ALA A 365 -17.97 12.42 11.99
CA ALA A 365 -17.56 12.70 13.35
C ALA A 365 -18.51 12.06 14.40
N VAL A 366 -18.87 10.80 14.17
CA VAL A 366 -19.87 10.07 14.96
C VAL A 366 -19.52 10.01 16.44
N GLU A 367 -18.23 9.93 16.77
CA GLU A 367 -17.69 9.91 18.14
C GLU A 367 -17.80 11.27 18.85
N MET A 368 -17.91 12.35 18.07
CA MET A 368 -18.07 13.72 18.60
C MET A 368 -19.55 14.13 18.72
N GLY A 369 -20.49 13.18 18.53
CA GLY A 369 -21.92 13.47 18.54
C GLY A 369 -22.50 13.78 17.18
N GLY A 370 -21.72 13.60 16.11
CA GLY A 370 -22.20 13.61 14.74
C GLY A 370 -22.96 12.35 14.35
N GLN A 371 -22.81 11.89 13.12
CA GLN A 371 -23.57 10.79 12.57
C GLN A 371 -22.65 9.75 11.91
N LEU A 372 -22.95 8.46 12.06
CA LEU A 372 -22.35 7.44 11.19
C LEU A 372 -22.91 7.66 9.78
N ARG A 373 -22.02 7.86 8.82
CA ARG A 373 -22.38 8.05 7.41
C ARG A 373 -22.18 6.74 6.65
N ALA A 374 -23.13 6.43 5.79
CA ALA A 374 -23.04 5.36 4.83
C ALA A 374 -23.49 5.81 3.44
N LEU A 375 -23.02 5.14 2.40
CA LEU A 375 -23.37 5.40 1.01
C LEU A 375 -23.76 4.08 0.34
N GLU A 376 -24.97 4.01 -0.18
CA GLU A 376 -25.47 2.88 -0.96
C GLU A 376 -25.42 3.22 -2.45
N LEU A 377 -24.77 2.38 -3.25
CA LEU A 377 -24.82 2.43 -4.71
C LEU A 377 -25.66 1.26 -5.22
N SER A 378 -26.68 1.57 -5.99
CA SER A 378 -27.54 0.62 -6.67
C SER A 378 -27.74 1.00 -8.15
N GLU A 379 -28.63 0.31 -8.87
CA GLU A 379 -29.05 0.69 -10.23
C GLU A 379 -29.64 2.12 -10.26
N ASP A 380 -30.32 2.53 -9.19
CA ASP A 380 -30.94 3.85 -9.06
C ASP A 380 -29.93 4.98 -8.77
N GLY A 381 -28.65 4.65 -8.57
CA GLY A 381 -27.59 5.61 -8.26
C GLY A 381 -27.10 5.58 -6.82
N PHE A 382 -26.51 6.68 -6.38
CA PHE A 382 -25.96 6.84 -5.03
C PHE A 382 -27.01 7.39 -4.07
N VAL A 383 -27.10 6.83 -2.86
CA VAL A 383 -27.97 7.29 -1.77
C VAL A 383 -27.19 7.33 -0.47
N THR A 384 -27.05 8.52 0.12
CA THR A 384 -26.43 8.72 1.43
C THR A 384 -27.37 8.32 2.56
N LYS A 385 -26.82 7.72 3.62
CA LYS A 385 -27.53 7.36 4.87
C LYS A 385 -26.78 7.99 6.04
N MET A 386 -27.54 8.51 6.99
CA MET A 386 -27.01 9.16 8.18
C MET A 386 -27.68 8.57 9.41
N ILE A 387 -26.90 7.97 10.29
CA ILE A 387 -27.38 7.29 11.50
C ILE A 387 -26.89 8.08 12.73
N ALA A 388 -27.82 8.60 13.53
CA ALA A 388 -27.48 9.43 14.68
C ALA A 388 -26.68 8.67 15.72
N SER A 389 -25.67 9.31 16.30
CA SER A 389 -25.01 8.81 17.50
C SER A 389 -25.95 8.88 18.69
N SER A 390 -26.14 7.80 19.44
CA SER A 390 -26.98 7.74 20.64
C SER A 390 -26.39 8.53 21.84
N LYS A 391 -25.33 9.32 21.66
CA LYS A 391 -24.67 10.12 22.71
C LYS A 391 -25.31 11.46 23.02
N LEU A 392 -26.46 11.80 22.45
CA LEU A 392 -27.19 13.04 22.72
C LEU A 392 -28.43 12.80 23.61
N LEU A 393 -28.23 12.19 24.76
CA LEU A 393 -29.16 12.30 25.91
C LEU A 393 -28.40 12.20 27.24
#